data_f3c926de7b4515260753bea7797908a7
#
_entry.id   f3c926de7b4515260753bea7797908a7
#
_cell.length_a   1.000
_cell.length_b   1.000
_cell.length_c   1.000
_cell.angle_alpha   90.00
_cell.angle_beta   90.00
_cell.angle_gamma   90.00
#
_symmetry.space_group_name_H-M   'P 1'
#
loop_
_entity.id
_entity.type
_entity.pdbx_description
1 polymer ?
#
loop_
_entity_poly.entity_id
_entity_poly.type
_entity_poly.pdbx_seq_one_letter_code
_entity_poly.pdbx_strand_id
1 'polypeptide(L)'
;MNEKNINNDCPVWRTMQIMGSKWAMLILFHLSQRTHRYGELKRAIPQVSEKVLNEELKTLCTHQLVAKVSYPEVPPRVEYSLTDLGREALPIIEAIIRFGNDHLKRN
;
A
#
# COMPACT_ATOMS: atom_id res chain seq x y z
N MET A 1 -24.83 -6.97 -9.26
CA MET A 1 -24.07 -8.14 -8.77
C MET A 1 -24.74 -8.64 -7.51
N ASN A 2 -25.03 -9.93 -7.43
CA ASN A 2 -25.62 -10.49 -6.22
C ASN A 2 -24.54 -11.04 -5.29
N GLU A 3 -24.93 -11.45 -4.09
CA GLU A 3 -23.97 -11.92 -3.07
C GLU A 3 -23.11 -13.09 -3.53
N LYS A 4 -23.63 -13.95 -4.39
CA LYS A 4 -22.87 -15.11 -4.86
C LYS A 4 -21.67 -14.73 -5.70
N ASN A 5 -21.64 -13.50 -6.24
CA ASN A 5 -20.55 -13.02 -7.06
C ASN A 5 -19.56 -12.16 -6.28
N ILE A 6 -19.79 -11.99 -4.97
CA ILE A 6 -18.88 -11.23 -4.11
C ILE A 6 -17.81 -12.19 -3.57
N ASN A 7 -16.82 -12.46 -4.42
CA ASN A 7 -15.70 -13.34 -4.10
C ASN A 7 -14.59 -13.05 -5.10
N ASN A 8 -13.70 -14.01 -5.30
CA ASN A 8 -12.53 -13.84 -6.16
C ASN A 8 -12.87 -13.52 -7.61
N ASP A 9 -14.10 -13.79 -8.07
CA ASP A 9 -14.51 -13.46 -9.43
C ASP A 9 -14.90 -11.97 -9.56
N CYS A 10 -15.12 -11.28 -8.45
CA CYS A 10 -15.45 -9.88 -8.46
C CYS A 10 -14.18 -9.03 -8.45
N PRO A 11 -13.96 -8.16 -9.46
CA PRO A 11 -12.76 -7.33 -9.50
C PRO A 11 -12.62 -6.43 -8.28
N VAL A 12 -13.73 -5.91 -7.75
CA VAL A 12 -13.70 -5.07 -6.56
C VAL A 12 -13.25 -5.89 -5.36
N TRP A 13 -13.80 -7.09 -5.20
CA TRP A 13 -13.42 -7.97 -4.11
C TRP A 13 -11.93 -8.31 -4.16
N ARG A 14 -11.43 -8.72 -5.34
CA ARG A 14 -10.01 -9.05 -5.51
C ARG A 14 -9.11 -7.88 -5.15
N THR A 15 -9.47 -6.69 -5.62
CA THR A 15 -8.68 -5.49 -5.36
C THR A 15 -8.68 -5.14 -3.87
N MET A 16 -9.85 -5.19 -3.25
CA MET A 16 -9.98 -4.83 -1.84
C MET A 16 -9.30 -5.84 -0.91
N GLN A 17 -9.16 -7.09 -1.32
CA GLN A 17 -8.42 -8.08 -0.53
C GLN A 17 -6.95 -7.67 -0.34
N ILE A 18 -6.39 -6.96 -1.30
CA ILE A 18 -4.98 -6.58 -1.30
C ILE A 18 -4.82 -5.12 -0.84
N MET A 19 -5.65 -4.23 -1.35
CA MET A 19 -5.49 -2.79 -1.18
C MET A 19 -6.55 -2.16 -0.27
N GLY A 20 -7.48 -2.95 0.27
CA GLY A 20 -8.67 -2.40 0.91
C GLY A 20 -8.48 -1.83 2.31
N SER A 21 -7.40 -2.13 2.99
CA SER A 21 -7.16 -1.55 4.30
C SER A 21 -6.62 -0.13 4.15
N LYS A 22 -6.92 0.72 5.13
CA LYS A 22 -6.38 2.08 5.11
C LYS A 22 -4.86 2.05 5.18
N TRP A 23 -4.29 1.05 5.86
CA TRP A 23 -2.83 0.96 6.00
C TRP A 23 -2.17 0.59 4.69
N ALA A 24 -2.76 -0.35 3.93
CA ALA A 24 -2.25 -0.70 2.61
C ALA A 24 -2.28 0.52 1.69
N MET A 25 -3.39 1.26 1.67
CA MET A 25 -3.52 2.46 0.85
C MET A 25 -2.51 3.53 1.24
N LEU A 26 -2.29 3.73 2.55
CA LEU A 26 -1.30 4.72 3.01
C LEU A 26 0.12 4.31 2.63
N ILE A 27 0.45 3.03 2.73
CA ILE A 27 1.75 2.52 2.30
C ILE A 27 1.96 2.81 0.81
N LEU A 28 0.98 2.43 -0.02
CA LEU A 28 1.06 2.66 -1.45
C LEU A 28 1.17 4.14 -1.79
N PHE A 29 0.42 4.98 -1.09
CA PHE A 29 0.49 6.42 -1.26
C PHE A 29 1.90 6.94 -1.00
N HIS A 30 2.51 6.55 0.12
CA HIS A 30 3.87 7.01 0.43
C HIS A 30 4.89 6.47 -0.56
N LEU A 31 4.76 5.19 -0.96
CA LEU A 31 5.66 4.60 -1.93
C LEU A 31 5.47 5.16 -3.34
N SER A 32 4.30 5.76 -3.62
CA SER A 32 4.11 6.46 -4.88
C SER A 32 4.97 7.72 -4.99
N GLN A 33 5.41 8.25 -3.85
CA GLN A 33 6.25 9.45 -3.77
C GLN A 33 7.72 9.11 -3.99
N ARG A 34 8.18 8.05 -3.37
CA ARG A 34 9.57 7.62 -3.45
C ARG A 34 9.76 6.27 -2.75
N THR A 35 10.94 5.70 -2.93
CA THR A 35 11.38 4.53 -2.17
C THR A 35 11.52 4.90 -0.69
N HIS A 36 11.13 3.99 0.19
CA HIS A 36 11.22 4.18 1.63
C HIS A 36 11.91 3.00 2.29
N ARG A 37 12.71 3.31 3.31
CA ARG A 37 13.16 2.29 4.27
C ARG A 37 12.02 2.00 5.24
N TYR A 38 12.09 0.84 5.89
CA TYR A 38 11.06 0.45 6.86
C TYR A 38 10.82 1.54 7.92
N GLY A 39 11.90 2.06 8.51
CA GLY A 39 11.77 3.09 9.54
C GLY A 39 11.15 4.37 9.02
N GLU A 40 11.41 4.70 7.74
CA GLU A 40 10.81 5.87 7.11
C GLU A 40 9.30 5.69 6.94
N LEU A 41 8.87 4.50 6.53
CA LEU A 41 7.43 4.20 6.44
C LEU A 41 6.77 4.28 7.81
N LYS A 42 7.42 3.73 8.83
CA LYS A 42 6.87 3.76 10.19
C LYS A 42 6.70 5.19 10.68
N ARG A 43 7.68 6.05 10.39
CA ARG A 43 7.59 7.47 10.76
C ARG A 43 6.53 8.22 9.94
N ALA A 44 6.35 7.83 8.68
CA ALA A 44 5.33 8.46 7.80
C ALA A 44 3.92 8.06 8.23
N ILE A 45 3.75 6.88 8.83
CA ILE A 45 2.47 6.35 9.26
C ILE A 45 2.58 6.00 10.75
N PRO A 46 2.69 7.01 11.64
CA PRO A 46 2.99 6.71 13.05
C PRO A 46 1.89 5.94 13.77
N GLN A 47 0.65 5.98 13.26
CA GLN A 47 -0.47 5.32 13.91
C GLN A 47 -0.51 3.81 13.68
N VAL A 48 0.18 3.30 12.66
CA VAL A 48 0.18 1.86 12.38
C VAL A 48 1.12 1.15 13.36
N SER A 49 0.69 -0.01 13.88
CA SER A 49 1.59 -0.82 14.70
C SER A 49 2.63 -1.51 13.83
N GLU A 50 3.76 -1.88 14.41
CA GLU A 50 4.79 -2.62 13.68
C GLU A 50 4.26 -3.95 13.15
N LYS A 51 3.42 -4.62 13.96
CA LYS A 51 2.82 -5.88 13.54
C LYS A 51 1.98 -5.70 12.29
N VAL A 52 1.11 -4.71 12.27
CA VAL A 52 0.22 -4.47 11.13
C VAL A 52 1.02 -3.97 9.92
N LEU A 53 2.00 -3.10 10.14
CA LEU A 53 2.86 -2.62 9.05
C LEU A 53 3.57 -3.79 8.36
N ASN A 54 4.14 -4.70 9.16
CA ASN A 54 4.81 -5.88 8.62
C ASN A 54 3.86 -6.79 7.86
N GLU A 55 2.65 -7.00 8.38
CA GLU A 55 1.64 -7.83 7.73
C GLU A 55 1.21 -7.23 6.39
N GLU A 56 0.96 -5.93 6.38
CA GLU A 56 0.54 -5.24 5.15
C GLU A 56 1.65 -5.23 4.10
N LEU A 57 2.89 -4.96 4.51
CA LEU A 57 4.03 -5.01 3.60
C LEU A 57 4.21 -6.39 3.02
N LYS A 58 4.05 -7.43 3.84
CA LYS A 58 4.15 -8.80 3.38
C LYS A 58 3.09 -9.12 2.33
N THR A 59 1.86 -8.70 2.57
CA THR A 59 0.77 -8.89 1.62
C THR A 59 1.05 -8.19 0.30
N LEU A 60 1.46 -6.92 0.36
CA LEU A 60 1.76 -6.14 -0.84
C LEU A 60 2.93 -6.73 -1.62
N CYS A 61 3.95 -7.23 -0.94
CA CYS A 61 5.08 -7.89 -1.60
C CYS A 61 4.67 -9.22 -2.21
N THR A 62 3.86 -10.01 -1.50
CA THR A 62 3.38 -11.30 -1.99
C THR A 62 2.60 -11.13 -3.29
N HIS A 63 1.79 -10.08 -3.38
CA HIS A 63 1.00 -9.79 -4.58
C HIS A 63 1.75 -8.92 -5.59
N GLN A 64 3.04 -8.71 -5.35
CA GLN A 64 3.95 -8.05 -6.30
C GLN A 64 3.63 -6.58 -6.61
N LEU A 65 2.92 -5.90 -5.72
CA LEU A 65 2.74 -4.45 -5.86
C LEU A 65 3.92 -3.69 -5.29
N VAL A 66 4.61 -4.29 -4.33
CA VAL A 66 5.75 -3.68 -3.63
C VAL A 66 6.94 -4.61 -3.76
N ALA A 67 8.10 -4.06 -4.00
CA ALA A 67 9.36 -4.76 -4.00
C ALA A 67 10.13 -4.44 -2.72
N LYS A 68 10.75 -5.48 -2.16
CA LYS A 68 11.60 -5.35 -0.98
C LYS A 68 13.03 -5.69 -1.40
N VAL A 69 13.96 -4.77 -1.17
CA VAL A 69 15.36 -4.98 -1.48
C VAL A 69 16.16 -4.89 -0.18
N SER A 70 16.91 -5.95 0.11
CA SER A 70 17.79 -6.00 1.27
C SER A 70 19.23 -5.75 0.82
N TYR A 71 19.92 -4.85 1.53
CA TYR A 71 21.32 -4.54 1.25
C TYR A 71 22.20 -5.10 2.37
N PRO A 72 23.27 -5.82 2.00
CA PRO A 72 24.18 -6.44 3.02
C PRO A 72 25.13 -5.41 3.60
N GLU A 73 24.58 -4.44 4.30
CA GLU A 73 25.32 -3.38 4.96
C GLU A 73 25.31 -3.60 6.47
N VAL A 74 26.09 -2.80 7.20
CA VAL A 74 26.09 -2.80 8.66
C VAL A 74 25.80 -1.36 9.11
N PRO A 75 24.61 -1.10 9.70
CA PRO A 75 23.51 -2.05 9.91
C PRO A 75 22.82 -2.41 8.59
N PRO A 76 22.10 -3.54 8.53
CA PRO A 76 21.38 -3.94 7.32
C PRO A 76 20.36 -2.89 6.91
N ARG A 77 20.23 -2.69 5.61
CA ARG A 77 19.26 -1.74 5.05
C ARG A 77 18.24 -2.50 4.22
N VAL A 78 16.96 -2.20 4.45
CA VAL A 78 15.86 -2.76 3.67
C VAL A 78 15.07 -1.59 3.09
N GLU A 79 14.84 -1.62 1.78
CA GLU A 79 14.09 -0.60 1.07
C GLU A 79 12.88 -1.19 0.39
N TYR A 80 11.79 -0.42 0.39
CA TYR A 80 10.54 -0.78 -0.25
C TYR A 80 10.23 0.22 -1.34
N SER A 81 9.76 -0.28 -2.48
CA SER A 81 9.38 0.56 -3.62
C SER A 81 8.23 -0.06 -4.36
N LEU A 82 7.52 0.73 -5.17
CA LEU A 82 6.50 0.19 -6.04
C LEU A 82 7.16 -0.58 -7.18
N THR A 83 6.56 -1.73 -7.52
CA THR A 83 6.89 -2.45 -8.74
C THR A 83 6.19 -1.78 -9.92
N ASP A 84 6.44 -2.28 -11.14
CA ASP A 84 5.69 -1.83 -12.31
C ASP A 84 4.20 -2.10 -12.13
N LEU A 85 3.84 -3.27 -11.57
CA LEU A 85 2.45 -3.57 -11.25
C LEU A 85 1.90 -2.61 -10.20
N GLY A 86 2.68 -2.30 -9.18
CA GLY A 86 2.27 -1.33 -8.15
C GLY A 86 1.98 0.04 -8.74
N ARG A 87 2.74 0.44 -9.75
CA ARG A 87 2.52 1.71 -10.43
C ARG A 87 1.20 1.75 -11.20
N GLU A 88 0.68 0.59 -11.60
CA GLU A 88 -0.65 0.52 -12.22
C GLU A 88 -1.75 0.95 -11.27
N ALA A 89 -1.49 0.92 -9.97
CA ALA A 89 -2.44 1.40 -8.97
C ALA A 89 -2.39 2.93 -8.77
N LEU A 90 -1.42 3.62 -9.35
CA LEU A 90 -1.30 5.08 -9.17
C LEU A 90 -2.57 5.85 -9.55
N PRO A 91 -3.26 5.54 -10.66
CA PRO A 91 -4.50 6.25 -10.98
C PRO A 91 -5.58 6.10 -9.91
N ILE A 92 -5.62 4.95 -9.23
CA ILE A 92 -6.55 4.72 -8.13
C ILE A 92 -6.19 5.64 -6.96
N ILE A 93 -4.91 5.67 -6.60
CA ILE A 93 -4.42 6.50 -5.50
C ILE A 93 -4.67 7.98 -5.79
N GLU A 94 -4.39 8.42 -7.01
CA GLU A 94 -4.61 9.80 -7.42
C GLU A 94 -6.09 10.17 -7.36
N ALA A 95 -6.97 9.26 -7.75
CA ALA A 95 -8.41 9.48 -7.68
C ALA A 95 -8.87 9.64 -6.22
N ILE A 96 -8.32 8.83 -5.33
CA ILE A 96 -8.62 8.92 -3.89
C ILE A 96 -8.16 10.26 -3.34
N ILE A 97 -6.97 10.71 -3.71
CA ILE A 97 -6.45 12.01 -3.27
C ILE A 97 -7.37 13.13 -3.72
N ARG A 98 -7.76 13.13 -5.00
CA ARG A 98 -8.66 14.15 -5.53
C ARG A 98 -10.00 14.14 -4.82
N PHE A 99 -10.58 12.95 -4.65
CA PHE A 99 -11.86 12.83 -3.96
C PHE A 99 -11.78 13.39 -2.54
N GLY A 100 -10.72 13.03 -1.81
CA GLY A 100 -10.53 13.52 -0.44
C GLY A 100 -10.37 15.03 -0.38
N ASN A 101 -9.59 15.60 -1.29
CA ASN A 101 -9.36 17.03 -1.32
C ASN A 101 -10.61 17.82 -1.74
N ASP A 102 -11.36 17.29 -2.70
CA ASP A 102 -12.49 18.01 -3.28
C ASP A 102 -13.77 17.87 -2.46
N HIS A 103 -13.95 16.76 -1.76
CA HIS A 103 -15.24 16.44 -1.15
C HIS A 103 -15.19 16.18 0.34
N LEU A 104 -14.03 15.89 0.93
CA LEU A 104 -13.92 15.58 2.35
C LEU A 104 -13.12 16.66 3.06
N LYS A 105 -13.75 17.32 4.01
CA LYS A 105 -13.10 18.41 4.73
C LYS A 105 -12.11 17.87 5.76
N ARG A 106 -11.07 18.65 6.00
CA ARG A 106 -10.13 18.37 7.08
C ARG A 106 -10.81 18.58 8.43
N ASN A 107 -10.40 17.78 9.39
CA ASN A 107 -10.83 17.92 10.79
C ASN A 107 -9.78 18.68 11.59
#